data_46794ff5277a06edde38749d4876e2ea
#
_entry.id   46794ff5277a06edde38749d4876e2ea
#
_cell.length_a   1.000
_cell.length_b   1.000
_cell.length_c   1.000
_cell.angle_alpha   90.00
_cell.angle_beta   90.00
_cell.angle_gamma   90.00
#
_symmetry.space_group_name_H-M   'P 1'
#
loop_
_entity.id
_entity.type
_entity.pdbx_description
1 polymer ?
#
loop_
_entity_poly.entity_id
_entity_poly.type
_entity_poly.pdbx_seq_one_letter_code
_entity_poly.pdbx_strand_id
1 'polypeptide(L)'
;LMELLIMIDACKRASAGRVTAVIPYFGYARQDRKAKSRDPISAKLVANMLTAAGADRVLTMDLHASQIQGFFDIPVDNLLGNPVFVDYYAKKFGEKCENMVVVSPDVGRAKAAKKFSTLLDCDIAIMHKDRPKHNQAEITALIGNVEGKVCILNDDMIDTAGSLVAAATTLKAKGAKKVFACATHGLFSGPAYDRIENSCIEEVVVTDAVPVPLERQTGKIKVLTLAPLFAQTIKNVYSNGS
;
A
#
# COMPACT_ATOMS: atom_id res chain seq x y z
N LEU A 1 -0.21 -11.37 -15.21
CA LEU A 1 -0.89 -10.44 -16.13
C LEU A 1 -1.43 -11.18 -17.36
N MET A 2 -0.62 -11.97 -18.07
CA MET A 2 -1.06 -12.67 -19.28
C MET A 2 -2.25 -13.61 -19.01
N GLU A 3 -2.24 -14.35 -17.91
CA GLU A 3 -3.37 -15.19 -17.49
C GLU A 3 -4.67 -14.38 -17.32
N LEU A 4 -4.58 -13.21 -16.67
CA LEU A 4 -5.72 -12.32 -16.51
C LEU A 4 -6.28 -11.85 -17.87
N LEU A 5 -5.40 -11.47 -18.80
CA LEU A 5 -5.82 -11.06 -20.16
C LEU A 5 -6.52 -12.18 -20.91
N ILE A 6 -6.00 -13.41 -20.79
CA ILE A 6 -6.62 -14.60 -21.40
C ILE A 6 -8.00 -14.88 -20.77
N MET A 7 -8.14 -14.75 -19.45
CA MET A 7 -9.43 -14.92 -18.78
C MET A 7 -10.45 -13.87 -19.22
N ILE A 8 -10.03 -12.61 -19.37
CA ILE A 8 -10.91 -11.53 -19.86
C ILE A 8 -11.37 -11.84 -21.29
N ASP A 9 -10.45 -12.19 -22.19
CA ASP A 9 -10.78 -12.56 -23.58
C ASP A 9 -11.75 -13.74 -23.63
N ALA A 10 -11.52 -14.79 -22.83
CA ALA A 10 -12.41 -15.94 -22.75
C ALA A 10 -13.84 -15.54 -22.31
N CYS A 11 -13.96 -14.67 -21.29
CA CYS A 11 -15.26 -14.15 -20.84
C CYS A 11 -15.97 -13.37 -21.97
N LYS A 12 -15.25 -12.53 -22.70
CA LYS A 12 -15.82 -11.75 -23.81
C LYS A 12 -16.28 -12.67 -24.94
N ARG A 13 -15.51 -13.69 -25.28
CA ARG A 13 -15.90 -14.71 -26.27
C ARG A 13 -17.09 -15.56 -25.83
N ALA A 14 -17.26 -15.75 -24.52
CA ALA A 14 -18.42 -16.40 -23.93
C ALA A 14 -19.65 -15.46 -23.80
N SER A 15 -19.60 -14.28 -24.42
CA SER A 15 -20.69 -13.28 -24.43
C SER A 15 -21.04 -12.73 -23.04
N ALA A 16 -20.05 -12.60 -22.15
CA ALA A 16 -20.27 -11.93 -20.87
C ALA A 16 -20.74 -10.49 -21.08
N GLY A 17 -21.84 -10.10 -20.44
CA GLY A 17 -22.42 -8.77 -20.55
C GLY A 17 -21.54 -7.68 -19.95
N ARG A 18 -20.75 -7.99 -18.92
CA ARG A 18 -19.78 -7.10 -18.30
C ARG A 18 -18.65 -7.92 -17.68
N VAL A 19 -17.40 -7.47 -17.86
CA VAL A 19 -16.20 -8.07 -17.28
C VAL A 19 -15.50 -7.02 -16.41
N THR A 20 -15.51 -7.22 -15.09
CA THR A 20 -14.77 -6.40 -14.14
C THR A 20 -13.48 -7.11 -13.74
N ALA A 21 -12.34 -6.52 -14.05
CA ALA A 21 -11.05 -7.02 -13.62
C ALA A 21 -10.79 -6.59 -12.17
N VAL A 22 -10.81 -7.55 -11.24
CA VAL A 22 -10.51 -7.31 -9.80
C VAL A 22 -9.04 -7.59 -9.56
N ILE A 23 -8.27 -6.54 -9.31
CA ILE A 23 -6.80 -6.57 -9.24
C ILE A 23 -6.38 -5.90 -7.92
N PRO A 24 -6.36 -6.62 -6.78
CA PRO A 24 -6.00 -6.03 -5.49
C PRO A 24 -4.63 -5.36 -5.50
N TYR A 25 -3.64 -5.96 -6.16
CA TYR A 25 -2.33 -5.36 -6.40
C TYR A 25 -2.13 -5.11 -7.90
N PHE A 26 -2.13 -3.83 -8.29
CA PHE A 26 -1.87 -3.43 -9.67
C PHE A 26 -0.36 -3.46 -9.95
N GLY A 27 0.10 -4.51 -10.60
CA GLY A 27 1.49 -4.67 -10.98
C GLY A 27 1.97 -3.55 -11.91
N TYR A 28 3.26 -3.19 -11.82
CA TYR A 28 3.89 -2.09 -12.56
C TYR A 28 3.41 -0.67 -12.18
N ALA A 29 2.61 -0.50 -11.13
CA ALA A 29 2.11 0.81 -10.68
C ALA A 29 3.23 1.80 -10.32
N ARG A 30 4.41 1.32 -9.92
CA ARG A 30 5.59 2.17 -9.61
C ARG A 30 6.19 2.84 -10.86
N GLN A 31 5.84 2.37 -12.05
CA GLN A 31 6.29 2.94 -13.33
C GLN A 31 5.14 3.72 -13.98
N ASP A 32 4.66 4.74 -13.29
CA ASP A 32 3.56 5.63 -13.69
C ASP A 32 4.03 6.85 -14.49
N ARG A 33 5.33 7.11 -14.50
CA ARG A 33 5.97 8.24 -15.19
C ARG A 33 7.39 7.88 -15.61
N LYS A 34 7.95 8.68 -16.52
CA LYS A 34 9.36 8.59 -16.85
C LYS A 34 10.22 9.19 -15.74
N ALA A 35 11.04 8.39 -15.08
CA ALA A 35 12.04 8.85 -14.13
C ALA A 35 13.30 9.37 -14.84
N LYS A 36 13.61 8.79 -16.01
CA LYS A 36 14.71 9.17 -16.89
C LYS A 36 14.22 9.29 -18.33
N SER A 37 15.04 9.91 -19.18
CA SER A 37 14.79 9.93 -20.63
C SER A 37 14.66 8.50 -21.17
N ARG A 38 13.66 8.26 -22.01
CA ARG A 38 13.35 6.97 -22.67
C ARG A 38 12.84 5.86 -21.75
N ASP A 39 12.56 6.14 -20.48
CA ASP A 39 11.89 5.16 -19.60
C ASP A 39 10.49 4.83 -20.14
N PRO A 40 10.02 3.57 -19.99
CA PRO A 40 8.65 3.20 -20.27
C PRO A 40 7.68 3.79 -19.23
N ILE A 41 6.39 3.83 -19.55
CA ILE A 41 5.31 4.05 -18.60
C ILE A 41 4.50 2.76 -18.53
N SER A 42 5.04 1.77 -17.81
CA SER A 42 4.49 0.41 -17.81
C SER A 42 3.09 0.33 -17.21
N ALA A 43 2.76 1.23 -16.27
CA ALA A 43 1.39 1.32 -15.73
C ALA A 43 0.36 1.66 -16.82
N LYS A 44 0.70 2.58 -17.76
CA LYS A 44 -0.17 2.89 -18.92
C LYS A 44 -0.26 1.73 -19.90
N LEU A 45 0.85 1.04 -20.15
CA LEU A 45 0.86 -0.15 -21.00
C LEU A 45 -0.10 -1.22 -20.46
N VAL A 46 -0.02 -1.53 -19.17
CA VAL A 46 -0.91 -2.51 -18.53
C VAL A 46 -2.39 -2.07 -18.60
N ALA A 47 -2.67 -0.78 -18.36
CA ALA A 47 -4.02 -0.23 -18.51
C ALA A 47 -4.58 -0.44 -19.93
N ASN A 48 -3.78 -0.14 -20.96
CA ASN A 48 -4.16 -0.35 -22.36
C ASN A 48 -4.40 -1.82 -22.67
N MET A 49 -3.57 -2.74 -22.17
CA MET A 49 -3.71 -4.18 -22.39
C MET A 49 -5.01 -4.73 -21.77
N LEU A 50 -5.36 -4.31 -20.56
CA LEU A 50 -6.61 -4.70 -19.90
C LEU A 50 -7.84 -4.21 -20.68
N THR A 51 -7.82 -2.98 -21.13
CA THR A 51 -8.88 -2.40 -21.94
C THR A 51 -8.99 -3.12 -23.29
N ALA A 52 -7.87 -3.36 -23.98
CA ALA A 52 -7.84 -4.06 -25.26
C ALA A 52 -8.31 -5.52 -25.16
N ALA A 53 -8.03 -6.20 -24.05
CA ALA A 53 -8.52 -7.56 -23.78
C ALA A 53 -10.05 -7.61 -23.57
N GLY A 54 -10.69 -6.46 -23.30
CA GLY A 54 -12.14 -6.35 -23.15
C GLY A 54 -12.64 -6.19 -21.71
N ALA A 55 -11.79 -5.75 -20.78
CA ALA A 55 -12.28 -5.34 -19.45
C ALA A 55 -13.21 -4.12 -19.59
N ASP A 56 -14.37 -4.17 -18.94
CA ASP A 56 -15.34 -3.07 -18.92
C ASP A 56 -15.15 -2.16 -17.69
N ARG A 57 -14.45 -2.65 -16.64
CA ARG A 57 -14.14 -1.93 -15.39
C ARG A 57 -12.93 -2.57 -14.72
N VAL A 58 -12.19 -1.77 -13.97
CA VAL A 58 -11.12 -2.24 -13.08
C VAL A 58 -11.47 -1.89 -11.64
N LEU A 59 -11.32 -2.85 -10.73
CA LEU A 59 -11.39 -2.66 -9.30
C LEU A 59 -10.03 -3.00 -8.70
N THR A 60 -9.40 -2.03 -8.05
CA THR A 60 -8.05 -2.17 -7.49
C THR A 60 -7.95 -1.50 -6.12
N MET A 61 -6.78 -1.55 -5.49
CA MET A 61 -6.57 -0.97 -4.18
C MET A 61 -5.22 -0.27 -4.08
N ASP A 62 -5.20 0.87 -3.40
CA ASP A 62 -4.02 1.67 -3.06
C ASP A 62 -2.99 1.72 -4.19
N LEU A 63 -3.43 2.23 -5.34
CA LEU A 63 -2.52 2.51 -6.44
C LEU A 63 -1.35 3.37 -5.96
N HIS A 64 -0.13 3.01 -6.33
CA HIS A 64 1.08 3.75 -5.96
C HIS A 64 0.98 5.26 -6.25
N ALA A 65 0.32 5.59 -7.35
CA ALA A 65 -0.02 6.95 -7.74
C ALA A 65 -1.49 7.00 -8.17
N SER A 66 -2.31 7.79 -7.49
CA SER A 66 -3.76 7.85 -7.75
C SER A 66 -4.14 8.28 -9.17
N GLN A 67 -3.26 9.04 -9.83
CA GLN A 67 -3.43 9.45 -11.22
C GLN A 67 -3.40 8.30 -12.25
N ILE A 68 -2.93 7.09 -11.85
CA ILE A 68 -3.01 5.89 -12.71
C ILE A 68 -4.46 5.58 -13.11
N GLN A 69 -5.45 5.97 -12.31
CA GLN A 69 -6.87 5.87 -12.68
C GLN A 69 -7.16 6.58 -14.01
N GLY A 70 -6.50 7.71 -14.28
CA GLY A 70 -6.62 8.44 -15.54
C GLY A 70 -5.89 7.79 -16.74
N PHE A 71 -5.21 6.65 -16.56
CA PHE A 71 -4.60 5.90 -17.66
C PHE A 71 -5.60 4.98 -18.37
N PHE A 72 -6.77 4.78 -17.77
CA PHE A 72 -7.83 3.96 -18.30
C PHE A 72 -8.90 4.80 -18.98
N ASP A 73 -9.43 4.31 -20.09
CA ASP A 73 -10.62 4.86 -20.75
C ASP A 73 -11.93 4.17 -20.26
N ILE A 74 -11.78 3.23 -19.31
CA ILE A 74 -12.88 2.53 -18.64
C ILE A 74 -12.91 2.91 -17.15
N PRO A 75 -14.05 2.74 -16.46
CA PRO A 75 -14.15 3.05 -15.02
C PRO A 75 -13.14 2.27 -14.17
N VAL A 76 -12.55 2.97 -13.21
CA VAL A 76 -11.61 2.40 -12.23
C VAL A 76 -12.04 2.76 -10.83
N ASP A 77 -12.25 1.75 -10.00
CA ASP A 77 -12.47 1.91 -8.56
C ASP A 77 -11.16 1.61 -7.83
N ASN A 78 -10.54 2.63 -7.27
CA ASN A 78 -9.33 2.51 -6.46
C ASN A 78 -9.70 2.57 -4.98
N LEU A 79 -9.83 1.42 -4.34
CA LEU A 79 -10.12 1.31 -2.91
C LEU A 79 -8.93 1.77 -2.07
N LEU A 80 -9.19 2.06 -0.81
CA LEU A 80 -8.17 2.42 0.17
C LEU A 80 -8.12 1.37 1.29
N GLY A 81 -6.94 0.90 1.66
CA GLY A 81 -6.72 -0.06 2.74
C GLY A 81 -6.80 0.57 4.14
N ASN A 82 -6.70 1.89 4.24
CA ASN A 82 -6.70 2.59 5.53
C ASN A 82 -7.81 2.15 6.50
N PRO A 83 -9.09 1.98 6.10
CA PRO A 83 -10.13 1.53 7.02
C PRO A 83 -9.82 0.20 7.72
N VAL A 84 -9.22 -0.75 6.99
CA VAL A 84 -8.87 -2.07 7.55
C VAL A 84 -7.77 -1.94 8.61
N PHE A 85 -6.78 -1.07 8.39
CA PHE A 85 -5.74 -0.79 9.37
C PHE A 85 -6.26 0.01 10.56
N VAL A 86 -7.18 0.96 10.35
CA VAL A 86 -7.83 1.72 11.43
C VAL A 86 -8.53 0.77 12.39
N ASP A 87 -9.36 -0.13 11.87
CA ASP A 87 -10.06 -1.15 12.68
C ASP A 87 -9.08 -2.02 13.48
N TYR A 88 -7.99 -2.40 12.86
CA TYR A 88 -6.96 -3.21 13.52
C TYR A 88 -6.28 -2.47 14.66
N TYR A 89 -5.80 -1.25 14.41
CA TYR A 89 -5.08 -0.48 15.43
C TYR A 89 -6.00 0.06 16.52
N ALA A 90 -7.25 0.44 16.21
CA ALA A 90 -8.24 0.81 17.22
C ALA A 90 -8.54 -0.35 18.18
N LYS A 91 -8.67 -1.58 17.68
CA LYS A 91 -8.83 -2.78 18.52
C LYS A 91 -7.59 -3.08 19.36
N LYS A 92 -6.41 -2.82 18.83
CA LYS A 92 -5.12 -3.14 19.48
C LYS A 92 -4.76 -2.13 20.57
N PHE A 93 -5.01 -0.84 20.36
CA PHE A 93 -4.56 0.25 21.23
C PHE A 93 -5.70 1.00 21.93
N GLY A 94 -6.95 0.70 21.61
CA GLY A 94 -8.14 1.43 22.07
C GLY A 94 -8.49 2.59 21.12
N GLU A 95 -9.72 3.12 21.29
CA GLU A 95 -10.28 4.16 20.41
C GLU A 95 -9.56 5.51 20.54
N LYS A 96 -8.94 5.79 21.70
CA LYS A 96 -8.15 7.02 21.92
C LYS A 96 -6.67 6.74 21.82
N CYS A 97 -6.11 7.12 20.69
CA CYS A 97 -4.68 6.91 20.39
C CYS A 97 -3.80 8.08 20.89
N GLU A 98 -4.00 8.55 22.14
CA GLU A 98 -3.40 9.78 22.70
C GLU A 98 -1.85 9.84 22.63
N ASN A 99 -1.17 8.67 22.63
CA ASN A 99 0.29 8.60 22.55
C ASN A 99 0.78 7.97 21.24
N MET A 100 -0.03 8.05 20.21
CA MET A 100 0.32 7.52 18.89
C MET A 100 0.63 8.62 17.89
N VAL A 101 1.46 8.27 16.92
CA VAL A 101 1.76 9.13 15.79
C VAL A 101 1.86 8.29 14.51
N VAL A 102 1.12 8.67 13.49
CA VAL A 102 1.28 8.12 12.15
C VAL A 102 2.47 8.78 11.50
N VAL A 103 3.37 8.00 10.96
CA VAL A 103 4.59 8.49 10.33
C VAL A 103 4.54 8.22 8.83
N SER A 104 4.60 9.31 8.05
CA SER A 104 4.84 9.20 6.61
C SER A 104 6.31 8.90 6.34
N PRO A 105 6.65 7.85 5.60
CA PRO A 105 8.04 7.51 5.31
C PRO A 105 8.73 8.50 4.36
N ASP A 106 7.96 9.34 3.66
CA ASP A 106 8.44 10.41 2.79
C ASP A 106 7.36 11.48 2.56
N VAL A 107 7.75 12.59 1.92
CA VAL A 107 6.85 13.73 1.64
C VAL A 107 5.75 13.36 0.64
N GLY A 108 6.02 12.45 -0.30
CA GLY A 108 5.05 12.03 -1.31
C GLY A 108 3.84 11.31 -0.71
N ARG A 109 4.02 10.63 0.42
CA ARG A 109 2.96 9.89 1.13
C ARG A 109 2.27 10.72 2.24
N ALA A 110 2.72 11.95 2.51
CA ALA A 110 2.21 12.78 3.61
C ALA A 110 0.68 12.96 3.59
N LYS A 111 0.07 13.12 2.40
CA LYS A 111 -1.39 13.25 2.26
C LYS A 111 -2.14 11.97 2.67
N ALA A 112 -1.63 10.81 2.31
CA ALA A 112 -2.23 9.53 2.68
C ALA A 112 -2.07 9.26 4.20
N ALA A 113 -0.87 9.50 4.74
CA ALA A 113 -0.60 9.39 6.16
C ALA A 113 -1.47 10.37 7.00
N LYS A 114 -1.73 11.59 6.50
CA LYS A 114 -2.63 12.54 7.16
C LYS A 114 -4.07 12.03 7.21
N LYS A 115 -4.58 11.44 6.12
CA LYS A 115 -5.92 10.82 6.14
C LYS A 115 -5.97 9.69 7.16
N PHE A 116 -4.94 8.85 7.21
CA PHE A 116 -4.86 7.75 8.16
C PHE A 116 -4.79 8.24 9.61
N SER A 117 -3.96 9.26 9.92
CA SER A 117 -3.88 9.85 11.26
C SER A 117 -5.21 10.47 11.70
N THR A 118 -5.94 11.11 10.78
CA THR A 118 -7.26 11.69 11.07
C THR A 118 -8.28 10.61 11.42
N LEU A 119 -8.25 9.46 10.74
CA LEU A 119 -9.14 8.33 11.04
C LEU A 119 -8.82 7.64 12.38
N LEU A 120 -7.55 7.67 12.82
CA LEU A 120 -7.09 7.15 14.11
C LEU A 120 -7.16 8.18 15.23
N ASP A 121 -7.55 9.41 14.94
CA ASP A 121 -7.55 10.54 15.88
C ASP A 121 -6.21 10.70 16.61
N CYS A 122 -5.12 10.73 15.83
CA CYS A 122 -3.76 10.84 16.36
C CYS A 122 -2.90 11.82 15.55
N ASP A 123 -1.72 12.14 16.10
CA ASP A 123 -0.75 13.03 15.47
C ASP A 123 -0.15 12.44 14.18
N ILE A 124 0.49 13.31 13.40
CA ILE A 124 1.26 12.93 12.22
C ILE A 124 2.71 13.42 12.34
N ALA A 125 3.63 12.61 11.84
CA ALA A 125 5.01 13.03 11.56
C ALA A 125 5.39 12.67 10.12
N ILE A 126 6.31 13.42 9.53
CA ILE A 126 6.73 13.24 8.14
C ILE A 126 8.25 13.15 8.11
N MET A 127 8.77 12.10 7.49
CA MET A 127 10.19 11.94 7.25
C MET A 127 10.56 12.55 5.89
N HIS A 128 11.65 13.30 5.87
CA HIS A 128 12.25 13.78 4.64
C HIS A 128 13.50 12.96 4.33
N LYS A 129 13.55 12.43 3.10
CA LYS A 129 14.67 11.63 2.61
C LYS A 129 15.40 12.41 1.52
N ASP A 130 16.68 12.70 1.72
CA ASP A 130 17.56 13.06 0.64
C ASP A 130 18.20 11.80 0.04
N ARG A 131 18.38 11.81 -1.28
CA ARG A 131 19.10 10.75 -2.01
C ARG A 131 20.36 11.33 -2.64
N PRO A 132 21.43 11.55 -1.87
CA PRO A 132 22.67 12.12 -2.40
C PRO A 132 23.38 11.20 -3.39
N LYS A 133 23.11 9.89 -3.36
CA LYS A 133 23.64 8.89 -4.32
C LYS A 133 22.63 7.80 -4.62
N HIS A 134 22.77 7.16 -5.78
CA HIS A 134 21.98 5.99 -6.17
C HIS A 134 22.13 4.88 -5.10
N ASN A 135 20.99 4.42 -4.53
CA ASN A 135 20.85 3.38 -3.50
C ASN A 135 21.24 3.71 -2.04
N GLN A 136 21.53 4.97 -1.69
CA GLN A 136 21.64 5.39 -0.28
C GLN A 136 20.59 6.46 0.01
N ALA A 137 19.56 6.10 0.77
CA ALA A 137 18.58 7.07 1.30
C ALA A 137 19.02 7.40 2.73
N GLU A 138 19.42 8.64 2.96
CA GLU A 138 19.59 9.19 4.31
C GLU A 138 18.34 9.99 4.69
N ILE A 139 17.84 9.74 5.91
CA ILE A 139 16.74 10.51 6.45
C ILE A 139 17.34 11.76 7.06
N THR A 140 17.12 12.90 6.39
CA THR A 140 17.75 14.18 6.73
C THR A 140 16.94 15.00 7.71
N ALA A 141 15.61 14.85 7.73
CA ALA A 141 14.73 15.56 8.65
C ALA A 141 13.50 14.74 9.07
N LEU A 142 13.01 15.01 10.26
CA LEU A 142 11.73 14.55 10.79
C LEU A 142 10.93 15.77 11.23
N ILE A 143 9.76 15.93 10.64
CA ILE A 143 8.79 16.98 11.00
C ILE A 143 7.73 16.33 11.87
N GLY A 144 7.47 16.89 13.04
CA GLY A 144 6.57 16.32 14.05
C GLY A 144 7.33 15.76 15.27
N ASN A 145 6.60 15.44 16.32
CA ASN A 145 7.17 14.90 17.57
C ASN A 145 6.88 13.41 17.71
N VAL A 146 7.92 12.60 17.91
CA VAL A 146 7.85 11.14 18.08
C VAL A 146 8.40 10.67 19.42
N GLU A 147 9.00 11.57 20.23
CA GLU A 147 9.60 11.23 21.51
C GLU A 147 8.57 10.66 22.49
N GLY A 148 8.87 9.50 23.07
CA GLY A 148 7.99 8.80 23.99
C GLY A 148 6.74 8.17 23.37
N LYS A 149 6.50 8.37 22.06
CA LYS A 149 5.27 7.94 21.37
C LYS A 149 5.38 6.55 20.71
N VAL A 150 4.22 5.96 20.46
CA VAL A 150 4.07 4.78 19.60
C VAL A 150 3.92 5.26 18.16
N CYS A 151 4.88 4.91 17.31
CA CYS A 151 4.92 5.32 15.91
C CYS A 151 4.36 4.22 15.00
N ILE A 152 3.52 4.60 14.03
CA ILE A 152 3.03 3.71 12.96
C ILE A 152 3.52 4.26 11.62
N LEU A 153 4.50 3.59 11.01
CA LEU A 153 4.92 3.86 9.64
C LEU A 153 3.82 3.38 8.68
N ASN A 154 3.26 4.30 7.88
CA ASN A 154 2.21 3.98 6.91
C ASN A 154 2.70 4.18 5.48
N ASP A 155 2.72 3.10 4.70
CA ASP A 155 3.12 3.10 3.29
C ASP A 155 2.08 2.39 2.41
N ASP A 156 2.22 2.45 1.07
CA ASP A 156 1.41 1.65 0.15
C ASP A 156 1.96 0.23 0.01
N MET A 157 3.27 0.08 -0.01
CA MET A 157 3.90 -1.22 -0.20
C MET A 157 5.21 -1.38 0.57
N ILE A 158 5.50 -2.62 0.93
CA ILE A 158 6.80 -3.04 1.47
C ILE A 158 7.42 -4.01 0.48
N ASP A 159 8.49 -3.59 -0.19
CA ASP A 159 9.23 -4.40 -1.14
C ASP A 159 10.41 -5.10 -0.43
N THR A 160 11.61 -4.55 -0.48
CA THR A 160 12.80 -5.14 0.17
C THR A 160 12.94 -4.79 1.66
N ALA A 161 12.02 -4.04 2.22
CA ALA A 161 11.99 -3.51 3.59
C ALA A 161 13.19 -2.61 3.99
N GLY A 162 14.14 -2.33 3.10
CA GLY A 162 15.31 -1.51 3.44
C GLY A 162 14.94 -0.11 3.92
N SER A 163 14.11 0.61 3.18
CA SER A 163 13.63 1.95 3.54
C SER A 163 12.79 1.94 4.82
N LEU A 164 11.98 0.90 5.01
CA LEU A 164 11.14 0.73 6.19
C LEU A 164 11.98 0.59 7.46
N VAL A 165 12.98 -0.30 7.43
CA VAL A 165 13.87 -0.56 8.57
C VAL A 165 14.72 0.67 8.88
N ALA A 166 15.25 1.37 7.87
CA ALA A 166 15.99 2.62 8.08
C ALA A 166 15.11 3.69 8.73
N ALA A 167 13.85 3.83 8.30
CA ALA A 167 12.88 4.73 8.92
C ALA A 167 12.62 4.37 10.38
N ALA A 168 12.38 3.10 10.68
CA ALA A 168 12.16 2.62 12.04
C ALA A 168 13.36 2.88 12.97
N THR A 169 14.57 2.62 12.48
CA THR A 169 15.82 2.89 13.23
C THR A 169 15.95 4.38 13.55
N THR A 170 15.64 5.25 12.58
CA THR A 170 15.67 6.70 12.81
C THR A 170 14.64 7.13 13.85
N LEU A 171 13.41 6.58 13.81
CA LEU A 171 12.38 6.88 14.81
C LEU A 171 12.83 6.46 16.22
N LYS A 172 13.43 5.29 16.36
CA LYS A 172 13.99 4.83 17.64
C LYS A 172 15.10 5.75 18.14
N ALA A 173 16.01 6.18 17.26
CA ALA A 173 17.07 7.14 17.60
C ALA A 173 16.50 8.53 17.99
N LYS A 174 15.30 8.89 17.52
CA LYS A 174 14.57 10.11 17.90
C LYS A 174 13.64 9.93 19.11
N GLY A 175 13.81 8.85 19.88
CA GLY A 175 13.09 8.61 21.14
C GLY A 175 11.73 7.95 21.02
N ALA A 176 11.35 7.40 19.85
CA ALA A 176 10.10 6.65 19.72
C ALA A 176 10.08 5.46 20.70
N LYS A 177 8.99 5.34 21.47
CA LYS A 177 8.79 4.25 22.45
C LYS A 177 8.69 2.90 21.75
N LYS A 178 7.84 2.81 20.73
CA LYS A 178 7.62 1.61 19.91
C LYS A 178 7.42 2.02 18.45
N VAL A 179 7.78 1.14 17.53
CA VAL A 179 7.59 1.36 16.10
C VAL A 179 6.82 0.18 15.52
N PHE A 180 5.70 0.47 14.90
CA PHE A 180 4.87 -0.43 14.10
C PHE A 180 4.93 0.03 12.64
N ALA A 181 4.55 -0.85 11.72
CA ALA A 181 4.44 -0.49 10.31
C ALA A 181 3.19 -1.11 9.71
N CYS A 182 2.59 -0.44 8.73
CA CYS A 182 1.55 -1.02 7.91
C CYS A 182 1.69 -0.61 6.44
N ALA A 183 1.31 -1.53 5.56
CA ALA A 183 1.23 -1.28 4.14
C ALA A 183 0.20 -2.20 3.49
N THR A 184 -0.52 -1.72 2.49
CA THR A 184 -1.50 -2.52 1.77
C THR A 184 -0.84 -3.70 1.06
N HIS A 185 0.31 -3.47 0.41
CA HIS A 185 0.97 -4.47 -0.42
C HIS A 185 2.27 -4.98 0.21
N GLY A 186 2.21 -6.18 0.81
CA GLY A 186 3.39 -6.87 1.33
C GLY A 186 4.08 -7.70 0.24
N LEU A 187 4.96 -7.10 -0.56
CA LEU A 187 5.72 -7.82 -1.61
C LEU A 187 6.82 -8.69 -1.02
N PHE A 188 7.48 -8.21 0.02
CA PHE A 188 8.54 -8.89 0.76
C PHE A 188 9.61 -9.55 -0.11
N SER A 189 10.13 -8.79 -1.08
CA SER A 189 11.12 -9.27 -2.02
C SER A 189 12.51 -9.43 -1.37
N GLY A 190 13.25 -10.43 -1.82
CA GLY A 190 14.63 -10.66 -1.42
C GLY A 190 14.81 -10.77 0.10
N PRO A 191 15.66 -9.92 0.74
CA PRO A 191 15.96 -10.02 2.17
C PRO A 191 14.93 -9.37 3.10
N ALA A 192 13.70 -9.09 2.62
CA ALA A 192 12.72 -8.32 3.39
C ALA A 192 12.36 -8.97 4.73
N TYR A 193 12.11 -10.27 4.74
CA TYR A 193 11.78 -11.00 5.96
C TYR A 193 12.88 -10.91 7.01
N ASP A 194 14.13 -11.19 6.63
CA ASP A 194 15.28 -11.14 7.53
C ASP A 194 15.52 -9.72 8.06
N ARG A 195 15.33 -8.71 7.21
CA ARG A 195 15.44 -7.30 7.62
C ARG A 195 14.40 -6.92 8.66
N ILE A 196 13.15 -7.33 8.45
CA ILE A 196 12.05 -7.06 9.39
C ILE A 196 12.31 -7.77 10.71
N GLU A 197 12.64 -9.05 10.67
CA GLU A 197 12.87 -9.85 11.87
C GLU A 197 13.99 -9.28 12.75
N ASN A 198 15.10 -8.86 12.12
CA ASN A 198 16.26 -8.28 12.82
C ASN A 198 16.14 -6.77 13.10
N SER A 199 14.98 -6.16 12.83
CA SER A 199 14.76 -4.72 13.04
C SER A 199 14.21 -4.40 14.43
N CYS A 200 14.15 -3.10 14.74
CA CYS A 200 13.49 -2.57 15.93
C CYS A 200 11.95 -2.43 15.77
N ILE A 201 11.37 -2.90 14.65
CA ILE A 201 9.94 -2.87 14.42
C ILE A 201 9.28 -3.97 15.27
N GLU A 202 8.24 -3.59 16.01
CA GLU A 202 7.46 -4.53 16.84
C GLU A 202 6.59 -5.44 15.98
N GLU A 203 5.93 -4.86 14.96
CA GLU A 203 5.01 -5.57 14.08
C GLU A 203 4.86 -4.85 12.75
N VAL A 204 4.77 -5.62 11.68
CA VAL A 204 4.44 -5.18 10.33
C VAL A 204 3.08 -5.76 9.95
N VAL A 205 2.12 -4.90 9.68
CA VAL A 205 0.77 -5.29 9.28
C VAL A 205 0.60 -5.06 7.79
N VAL A 206 0.26 -6.11 7.05
CA VAL A 206 -0.05 -6.02 5.62
C VAL A 206 -1.41 -6.63 5.32
N THR A 207 -1.85 -6.54 4.09
CA THR A 207 -3.10 -7.17 3.66
C THR A 207 -2.83 -8.39 2.78
N ASP A 208 -3.88 -9.16 2.52
CA ASP A 208 -3.88 -10.28 1.59
C ASP A 208 -4.02 -9.86 0.10
N ALA A 209 -3.82 -8.57 -0.22
CA ALA A 209 -3.72 -8.08 -1.61
C ALA A 209 -2.60 -8.78 -2.39
N VAL A 210 -1.51 -9.11 -1.71
CA VAL A 210 -0.43 -9.96 -2.21
C VAL A 210 -0.32 -11.15 -1.27
N PRO A 211 -0.34 -12.39 -1.78
CA PRO A 211 -0.24 -13.58 -0.93
C PRO A 211 1.06 -13.60 -0.12
N VAL A 212 0.94 -13.75 1.20
CA VAL A 212 2.07 -13.98 2.11
C VAL A 212 2.02 -15.43 2.55
N PRO A 213 3.08 -16.24 2.34
CA PRO A 213 3.11 -17.64 2.75
C PRO A 213 2.80 -17.81 4.24
N LEU A 214 2.00 -18.83 4.59
CA LEU A 214 1.57 -19.02 5.99
C LEU A 214 2.75 -19.16 6.96
N GLU A 215 3.80 -19.85 6.53
CA GLU A 215 5.04 -20.01 7.31
C GLU A 215 5.79 -18.70 7.54
N ARG A 216 5.47 -17.65 6.76
CA ARG A 216 6.03 -16.29 6.90
C ARG A 216 5.13 -15.33 7.68
N GLN A 217 3.90 -15.76 8.04
CA GLN A 217 2.98 -14.99 8.86
C GLN A 217 3.22 -15.21 10.38
N THR A 218 4.43 -15.54 10.74
CA THR A 218 4.89 -15.72 12.13
C THR A 218 5.73 -14.54 12.59
N GLY A 219 5.99 -14.47 13.89
CA GLY A 219 6.84 -13.41 14.45
C GLY A 219 6.20 -12.02 14.29
N LYS A 220 6.85 -11.15 13.51
CA LYS A 220 6.46 -9.75 13.38
C LYS A 220 5.47 -9.45 12.26
N ILE A 221 5.14 -10.40 11.39
CA ILE A 221 4.29 -10.15 10.22
C ILE A 221 2.85 -10.60 10.46
N LYS A 222 1.93 -9.66 10.34
CA LYS A 222 0.48 -9.87 10.46
C LYS A 222 -0.20 -9.56 9.13
N VAL A 223 -1.06 -10.47 8.66
CA VAL A 223 -1.84 -10.30 7.43
C VAL A 223 -3.31 -10.07 7.79
N LEU A 224 -3.91 -9.02 7.23
CA LEU A 224 -5.32 -8.69 7.36
C LEU A 224 -6.04 -9.01 6.04
N THR A 225 -7.27 -9.51 6.13
CA THR A 225 -8.05 -9.81 4.94
C THR A 225 -8.78 -8.59 4.38
N LEU A 226 -8.77 -8.46 3.07
CA LEU A 226 -9.53 -7.47 2.29
C LEU A 226 -10.85 -8.03 1.78
N ALA A 227 -11.10 -9.33 1.96
CA ALA A 227 -12.25 -10.00 1.37
C ALA A 227 -13.60 -9.33 1.68
N PRO A 228 -13.91 -8.87 2.91
CA PRO A 228 -15.17 -8.18 3.17
C PRO A 228 -15.31 -6.87 2.40
N LEU A 229 -14.23 -6.08 2.29
CA LEU A 229 -14.22 -4.80 1.58
C LEU A 229 -14.45 -5.00 0.07
N PHE A 230 -13.71 -5.94 -0.53
CA PHE A 230 -13.88 -6.26 -1.95
C PHE A 230 -15.27 -6.86 -2.23
N ALA A 231 -15.76 -7.76 -1.39
CA ALA A 231 -17.10 -8.35 -1.56
C ALA A 231 -18.21 -7.30 -1.53
N GLN A 232 -18.14 -6.35 -0.59
CA GLN A 232 -19.11 -5.24 -0.52
C GLN A 232 -19.02 -4.36 -1.77
N THR A 233 -17.80 -4.02 -2.22
CA THR A 233 -17.61 -3.19 -3.41
C THR A 233 -18.10 -3.90 -4.68
N ILE A 234 -17.81 -5.19 -4.85
CA ILE A 234 -18.30 -5.99 -5.98
C ILE A 234 -19.83 -5.99 -5.99
N LYS A 235 -20.47 -6.17 -4.83
CA LYS A 235 -21.93 -6.11 -4.69
C LYS A 235 -22.46 -4.74 -5.10
N ASN A 236 -21.85 -3.65 -4.66
CA ASN A 236 -22.24 -2.29 -5.02
C ASN A 236 -22.10 -2.04 -6.53
N VAL A 237 -20.96 -2.44 -7.12
CA VAL A 237 -20.73 -2.35 -8.58
C VAL A 237 -21.78 -3.14 -9.38
N TYR A 238 -22.16 -4.33 -8.88
CA TYR A 238 -23.16 -5.17 -9.54
C TYR A 238 -24.57 -4.55 -9.48
N SER A 239 -24.95 -3.99 -8.34
CA SER A 239 -26.28 -3.39 -8.13
C SER A 239 -26.37 -1.91 -8.54
N ASN A 240 -25.33 -1.33 -9.16
CA ASN A 240 -25.19 0.11 -9.42
C ASN A 240 -25.38 0.97 -8.16
N GLY A 241 -25.06 0.42 -7.01
CA GLY A 241 -25.02 1.11 -5.72
C GLY A 241 -23.71 1.90 -5.52
N SER A 242 -23.69 2.76 -4.51
CA SER A 242 -22.52 3.53 -4.06
C SER A 242 -22.07 3.11 -2.66
#